data_f382dd9786f5a2a609b0ff6426d4861c
#
_entry.id   f382dd9786f5a2a609b0ff6426d4861c
#
_cell.length_a   1.000
_cell.length_b   1.000
_cell.length_c   1.000
_cell.angle_alpha   90.00
_cell.angle_beta   90.00
_cell.angle_gamma   90.00
#
_symmetry.space_group_name_H-M   'P 1'
#
loop_
_entity.id
_entity.type
_entity.pdbx_description
1 polymer ?
#
loop_
_entity_poly.entity_id
_entity_poly.type
_entity_poly.pdbx_seq_one_letter_code
_entity_poly.pdbx_strand_id
1 'polypeptide(L)'
;MGFTMRKYLGRVAFCALATLISGAAFSVPAQAQTPVKNPVAVFKGLDKITGRITTFDVYIDETVQFGALQVTPRVCNSRPLTEAAQTTAFIEVDELTLDSKVRRIFSGWMFASNPGVNAVEHSVYDIWLINCRKSTSVPQPEGYAGPAVDIVAETDDLAGDDFVASGEIPLPRPKVLAKLQ
;
A
#
# COMPACT_ATOMS: atom_id res chain seq x y z
N MET A 1 -1.33 54.66 58.94
CA MET A 1 -0.52 53.77 58.06
C MET A 1 -1.25 52.45 57.73
N GLY A 2 -2.57 52.44 57.50
CA GLY A 2 -3.33 51.19 57.34
C GLY A 2 -4.20 51.06 56.06
N PHE A 3 -4.22 52.07 55.20
CA PHE A 3 -5.22 52.12 54.12
C PHE A 3 -4.67 51.69 52.74
N THR A 4 -3.40 51.61 52.55
CA THR A 4 -2.77 51.26 51.26
C THR A 4 -2.56 49.74 51.10
N MET A 5 -2.45 48.98 52.17
CA MET A 5 -2.16 47.54 52.11
C MET A 5 -3.36 46.69 51.63
N ARG A 6 -4.58 47.17 51.85
CA ARG A 6 -5.81 46.45 51.46
C ARG A 6 -6.10 46.48 49.94
N LYS A 7 -5.62 47.52 49.24
CA LYS A 7 -5.75 47.65 47.77
C LYS A 7 -4.82 46.73 46.97
N TYR A 8 -3.66 46.39 47.57
CA TYR A 8 -2.71 45.48 46.91
C TYR A 8 -3.07 44.03 47.10
N LEU A 9 -3.71 43.65 48.22
CA LEU A 9 -4.14 42.28 48.49
C LEU A 9 -5.24 41.83 47.48
N GLY A 10 -6.18 42.74 47.13
CA GLY A 10 -7.24 42.45 46.15
C GLY A 10 -6.71 42.29 44.72
N ARG A 11 -5.65 43.03 44.34
CA ARG A 11 -5.03 42.97 43.01
C ARG A 11 -4.18 41.73 42.82
N VAL A 12 -3.49 41.30 43.85
CA VAL A 12 -2.67 40.08 43.79
C VAL A 12 -3.54 38.84 43.76
N ALA A 13 -4.66 38.82 44.50
CA ALA A 13 -5.64 37.72 44.48
C ALA A 13 -6.32 37.59 43.10
N PHE A 14 -6.61 38.72 42.42
CA PHE A 14 -7.24 38.70 41.09
C PHE A 14 -6.28 38.22 40.00
N CYS A 15 -5.00 38.58 40.07
CA CYS A 15 -3.98 38.08 39.15
C CYS A 15 -3.69 36.59 39.39
N ALA A 16 -3.71 36.10 40.63
CA ALA A 16 -3.51 34.67 40.93
C ALA A 16 -4.63 33.77 40.41
N LEU A 17 -5.88 34.30 40.43
CA LEU A 17 -7.04 33.56 39.90
C LEU A 17 -7.06 33.47 38.36
N ALA A 18 -6.55 34.52 37.68
CA ALA A 18 -6.49 34.57 36.22
C ALA A 18 -5.44 33.60 35.65
N THR A 19 -4.37 33.30 36.39
CA THR A 19 -3.32 32.37 35.94
C THR A 19 -3.71 30.89 36.07
N LEU A 20 -4.67 30.57 36.96
CA LEU A 20 -5.18 29.21 37.14
C LEU A 20 -6.15 28.75 36.03
N ILE A 21 -6.77 29.68 35.31
CA ILE A 21 -7.72 29.37 34.20
C ILE A 21 -6.97 29.11 32.85
N SER A 22 -5.71 29.56 32.74
CA SER A 22 -4.93 29.45 31.49
C SER A 22 -4.29 28.06 31.25
N GLY A 23 -4.45 27.11 32.19
CA GLY A 23 -3.79 25.79 32.15
C GLY A 23 -4.62 24.62 31.63
N ALA A 24 -5.91 24.85 31.28
CA ALA A 24 -6.71 23.83 30.62
C ALA A 24 -6.37 23.78 29.11
N ALA A 25 -5.15 23.36 28.76
CA ALA A 25 -4.84 22.94 27.41
C ALA A 25 -5.78 21.77 27.08
N PHE A 26 -6.75 22.01 26.20
CA PHE A 26 -7.61 20.98 25.63
C PHE A 26 -6.68 20.00 24.89
N SER A 27 -6.29 18.91 25.57
CA SER A 27 -5.66 17.76 24.94
C SER A 27 -6.72 17.12 24.07
N VAL A 28 -6.83 17.52 22.81
CA VAL A 28 -7.63 16.80 21.83
C VAL A 28 -6.95 15.43 21.66
N PRO A 29 -7.60 14.31 22.02
CA PRO A 29 -7.01 13.01 21.80
C PRO A 29 -6.79 12.84 20.29
N ALA A 30 -5.55 12.69 19.87
CA ALA A 30 -5.23 12.32 18.52
C ALA A 30 -5.76 10.89 18.30
N GLN A 31 -6.88 10.75 17.60
CA GLN A 31 -7.41 9.44 17.22
C GLN A 31 -6.52 8.87 16.10
N ALA A 32 -5.63 7.96 16.46
CA ALA A 32 -4.94 7.13 15.49
C ALA A 32 -5.97 6.21 14.81
N GLN A 33 -6.18 6.39 13.51
CA GLN A 33 -7.09 5.53 12.76
C GLN A 33 -6.50 4.13 12.64
N THR A 34 -7.33 3.12 12.87
CA THR A 34 -6.93 1.72 12.78
C THR A 34 -6.74 1.34 11.31
N PRO A 35 -5.60 0.81 10.90
CA PRO A 35 -5.40 0.35 9.54
C PRO A 35 -6.34 -0.80 9.20
N VAL A 36 -6.82 -0.83 7.95
CA VAL A 36 -7.67 -1.90 7.44
C VAL A 36 -6.80 -3.09 7.07
N LYS A 37 -7.01 -4.22 7.74
CA LYS A 37 -6.35 -5.49 7.43
C LYS A 37 -6.99 -6.11 6.19
N ASN A 38 -6.17 -6.53 5.25
CA ASN A 38 -6.61 -7.16 4.01
C ASN A 38 -6.10 -8.60 3.96
N PRO A 39 -6.89 -9.53 3.41
CA PRO A 39 -6.52 -10.95 3.31
C PRO A 39 -5.53 -11.25 2.19
N VAL A 40 -5.40 -10.38 1.20
CA VAL A 40 -4.61 -10.62 -0.01
C VAL A 40 -3.64 -9.48 -0.26
N ALA A 41 -2.37 -9.82 -0.46
CA ALA A 41 -1.32 -8.93 -0.93
C ALA A 41 -1.11 -9.13 -2.43
N VAL A 42 -1.01 -8.04 -3.18
CA VAL A 42 -0.80 -8.06 -4.63
C VAL A 42 0.59 -7.59 -4.95
N PHE A 43 1.34 -8.42 -5.65
CA PHE A 43 2.72 -8.17 -6.02
C PHE A 43 2.87 -8.04 -7.53
N LYS A 44 3.94 -7.34 -7.93
CA LYS A 44 4.56 -7.50 -9.24
C LYS A 44 5.94 -8.12 -9.06
N GLY A 45 6.23 -9.10 -9.91
CA GLY A 45 7.53 -9.72 -10.02
C GLY A 45 8.11 -9.49 -11.41
N LEU A 46 9.36 -9.08 -11.48
CA LEU A 46 10.14 -8.94 -12.69
C LEU A 46 11.13 -10.09 -12.79
N ASP A 47 11.08 -10.83 -13.88
CA ASP A 47 12.17 -11.71 -14.33
C ASP A 47 13.14 -10.89 -15.20
N LYS A 48 14.33 -10.64 -14.69
CA LYS A 48 15.35 -9.81 -15.35
C LYS A 48 15.97 -10.48 -16.58
N ILE A 49 15.89 -11.82 -16.66
CA ILE A 49 16.42 -12.57 -17.81
C ILE A 49 15.53 -12.41 -19.03
N THR A 50 14.21 -12.51 -18.81
CA THR A 50 13.22 -12.44 -19.89
C THR A 50 12.62 -11.05 -20.06
N GLY A 51 12.81 -10.14 -19.09
CA GLY A 51 12.15 -8.83 -19.02
C GLY A 51 10.64 -8.91 -18.72
N ARG A 52 10.15 -10.08 -18.33
CA ARG A 52 8.72 -10.31 -18.11
C ARG A 52 8.30 -9.81 -16.72
N ILE A 53 7.23 -9.03 -16.68
CA ILE A 53 6.55 -8.61 -15.45
C ILE A 53 5.27 -9.42 -15.29
N THR A 54 5.09 -10.03 -14.13
CA THR A 54 3.89 -10.79 -13.76
C THR A 54 3.28 -10.18 -12.52
N THR A 55 1.95 -10.02 -12.50
CA THR A 55 1.19 -9.65 -11.30
C THR A 55 0.61 -10.91 -10.68
N PHE A 56 0.71 -11.06 -9.37
CA PHE A 56 0.18 -12.22 -8.67
C PHE A 56 -0.35 -11.84 -7.28
N ASP A 57 -1.41 -12.52 -6.88
CA ASP A 57 -2.07 -12.37 -5.60
C ASP A 57 -1.58 -13.46 -4.65
N VAL A 58 -1.33 -13.09 -3.40
CA VAL A 58 -0.89 -14.03 -2.35
C VAL A 58 -1.74 -13.79 -1.10
N TYR A 59 -2.33 -14.83 -0.58
CA TYR A 59 -3.04 -14.77 0.70
C TYR A 59 -2.08 -14.55 1.86
N ILE A 60 -2.56 -13.90 2.91
CA ILE A 60 -1.77 -13.75 4.14
C ILE A 60 -1.42 -15.13 4.68
N ASP A 61 -0.15 -15.32 5.07
CA ASP A 61 0.46 -16.57 5.55
C ASP A 61 0.53 -17.70 4.50
N GLU A 62 0.13 -17.45 3.25
CA GLU A 62 0.40 -18.35 2.13
C GLU A 62 1.80 -18.10 1.56
N THR A 63 2.44 -19.13 1.06
CA THR A 63 3.72 -19.04 0.35
C THR A 63 3.52 -19.33 -1.12
N VAL A 64 3.81 -18.35 -1.97
CA VAL A 64 3.74 -18.49 -3.43
C VAL A 64 5.15 -18.43 -4.01
N GLN A 65 5.42 -19.29 -4.99
CA GLN A 65 6.70 -19.33 -5.66
C GLN A 65 6.71 -18.45 -6.91
N PHE A 66 7.71 -17.56 -6.99
CA PHE A 66 8.01 -16.76 -8.17
C PHE A 66 9.46 -17.01 -8.60
N GLY A 67 9.66 -17.80 -9.63
CA GLY A 67 10.98 -18.27 -10.03
C GLY A 67 11.68 -19.07 -8.92
N ALA A 68 12.84 -18.61 -8.48
CA ALA A 68 13.56 -19.20 -7.34
C ALA A 68 13.15 -18.61 -5.99
N LEU A 69 12.22 -17.63 -5.96
CA LEU A 69 11.81 -16.95 -4.75
C LEU A 69 10.48 -17.50 -4.23
N GLN A 70 10.39 -17.67 -2.92
CA GLN A 70 9.18 -18.00 -2.19
C GLN A 70 8.73 -16.79 -1.40
N VAL A 71 7.53 -16.27 -1.68
CA VAL A 71 6.99 -15.03 -1.14
C VAL A 71 5.89 -15.35 -0.14
N THR A 72 6.03 -14.89 1.08
CA THR A 72 5.05 -15.10 2.16
C THR A 72 4.69 -13.77 2.81
N PRO A 73 3.55 -13.15 2.48
CA PRO A 73 3.07 -11.99 3.19
C PRO A 73 2.49 -12.38 4.55
N ARG A 74 2.89 -11.67 5.61
CA ARG A 74 2.39 -11.88 6.97
C ARG A 74 1.29 -10.92 7.34
N VAL A 75 1.34 -9.71 6.81
CA VAL A 75 0.37 -8.65 7.05
C VAL A 75 0.23 -7.81 5.79
N CYS A 76 -1.00 -7.44 5.44
CA CYS A 76 -1.28 -6.46 4.38
C CYS A 76 -2.31 -5.45 4.87
N ASN A 77 -1.89 -4.20 5.02
CA ASN A 77 -2.70 -3.13 5.57
C ASN A 77 -2.90 -2.02 4.54
N SER A 78 -4.10 -1.48 4.50
CA SER A 78 -4.41 -0.24 3.79
C SER A 78 -4.96 0.80 4.74
N ARG A 79 -4.84 2.08 4.37
CA ARG A 79 -5.51 3.15 5.10
C ARG A 79 -6.96 3.29 4.64
N PRO A 80 -7.87 3.78 5.52
CA PRO A 80 -9.22 4.13 5.13
C PRO A 80 -9.23 5.13 3.97
N LEU A 81 -10.28 5.09 3.13
CA LEU A 81 -10.44 5.97 1.95
C LEU A 81 -10.49 7.47 2.29
N THR A 82 -10.65 7.83 3.56
CA THR A 82 -10.65 9.21 4.08
C THR A 82 -9.25 9.80 4.24
N GLU A 83 -8.22 8.99 4.10
CA GLU A 83 -6.82 9.39 4.22
C GLU A 83 -6.06 9.21 2.89
N ALA A 84 -4.84 9.79 2.84
CA ALA A 84 -3.95 9.52 1.72
C ALA A 84 -3.69 8.01 1.60
N ALA A 85 -3.90 7.47 0.40
CA ALA A 85 -3.74 6.05 0.13
C ALA A 85 -2.32 5.58 0.50
N GLN A 86 -2.26 4.72 1.50
CA GLN A 86 -1.00 4.12 1.93
C GLN A 86 -1.25 2.63 2.18
N THR A 87 -0.63 1.82 1.35
CA THR A 87 -0.69 0.37 1.43
C THR A 87 0.68 -0.17 1.82
N THR A 88 0.69 -0.98 2.87
CA THR A 88 1.92 -1.55 3.43
C THR A 88 1.73 -3.03 3.71
N ALA A 89 2.76 -3.83 3.47
CA ALA A 89 2.74 -5.24 3.83
C ALA A 89 4.06 -5.65 4.49
N PHE A 90 3.97 -6.52 5.50
CA PHE A 90 5.14 -7.20 6.05
C PHE A 90 5.31 -8.53 5.34
N ILE A 91 6.48 -8.77 4.78
CA ILE A 91 6.75 -9.84 3.83
C ILE A 91 8.03 -10.55 4.21
N GLU A 92 8.00 -11.86 4.05
CA GLU A 92 9.16 -12.72 4.12
C GLU A 92 9.41 -13.32 2.74
N VAL A 93 10.67 -13.29 2.28
CA VAL A 93 11.05 -13.90 1.02
C VAL A 93 12.25 -14.82 1.23
N ASP A 94 12.07 -16.06 0.81
CA ASP A 94 13.08 -17.09 0.83
C ASP A 94 13.54 -17.40 -0.59
N GLU A 95 14.81 -17.66 -0.77
CA GLU A 95 15.40 -18.13 -2.02
C GLU A 95 15.59 -19.66 -1.96
N LEU A 96 15.12 -20.35 -2.97
CA LEU A 96 15.44 -21.75 -3.19
C LEU A 96 16.73 -21.81 -4.02
N THR A 97 17.82 -22.16 -3.36
CA THR A 97 19.14 -22.23 -3.98
C THR A 97 19.29 -23.48 -4.84
N LEU A 98 20.29 -23.51 -5.75
CA LEU A 98 20.53 -24.62 -6.67
C LEU A 98 20.86 -25.96 -5.94
N ASP A 99 21.36 -25.89 -4.71
CA ASP A 99 21.60 -27.04 -3.84
C ASP A 99 20.37 -27.42 -3.00
N SER A 100 19.18 -26.97 -3.40
CA SER A 100 17.88 -27.23 -2.77
C SER A 100 17.78 -26.76 -1.31
N LYS A 101 18.57 -25.78 -0.92
CA LYS A 101 18.45 -25.13 0.39
C LYS A 101 17.56 -23.91 0.31
N VAL A 102 16.80 -23.68 1.36
CA VAL A 102 15.97 -22.49 1.54
C VAL A 102 16.76 -21.47 2.36
N ARG A 103 16.89 -20.25 1.83
CA ARG A 103 17.61 -19.17 2.49
C ARG A 103 16.74 -17.91 2.53
N ARG A 104 16.49 -17.37 3.73
CA ARG A 104 15.82 -16.08 3.88
C ARG A 104 16.70 -14.97 3.31
N ILE A 105 16.20 -14.27 2.29
CA ILE A 105 16.87 -13.13 1.66
C ILE A 105 16.25 -11.80 2.02
N PHE A 106 14.97 -11.79 2.44
CA PHE A 106 14.26 -10.58 2.82
C PHE A 106 13.27 -10.86 3.94
N SER A 107 13.17 -9.94 4.89
CA SER A 107 12.11 -9.90 5.91
C SER A 107 11.91 -8.44 6.31
N GLY A 108 10.76 -7.85 5.95
CA GLY A 108 10.53 -6.44 6.20
C GLY A 108 9.23 -5.90 5.64
N TRP A 109 9.04 -4.59 5.86
CA TRP A 109 7.89 -3.85 5.35
C TRP A 109 8.14 -3.36 3.92
N MET A 110 7.17 -3.60 3.04
CA MET A 110 7.08 -3.00 1.71
C MET A 110 5.99 -1.96 1.65
N PHE A 111 6.16 -0.96 0.77
CA PHE A 111 5.26 0.18 0.61
C PHE A 111 4.83 0.28 -0.85
N ALA A 112 3.53 0.13 -1.13
CA ALA A 112 3.02 0.19 -2.50
C ALA A 112 3.15 1.59 -3.13
N SER A 113 3.09 2.66 -2.31
CA SER A 113 3.27 4.03 -2.77
C SER A 113 4.71 4.39 -3.15
N ASN A 114 5.66 3.58 -2.70
CA ASN A 114 7.09 3.81 -2.94
C ASN A 114 7.82 2.49 -3.16
N PRO A 115 7.61 1.81 -4.30
CA PRO A 115 8.13 0.48 -4.56
C PRO A 115 9.67 0.42 -4.62
N GLY A 116 10.35 1.55 -4.83
CA GLY A 116 11.81 1.63 -4.76
C GLY A 116 12.38 1.56 -3.33
N VAL A 117 11.53 1.60 -2.30
CA VAL A 117 11.93 1.45 -0.91
C VAL A 117 11.57 0.06 -0.43
N ASN A 118 12.56 -0.71 0.01
CA ASN A 118 12.38 -2.07 0.52
C ASN A 118 11.72 -3.05 -0.46
N ALA A 119 11.98 -2.94 -1.77
CA ALA A 119 11.69 -4.03 -2.71
C ALA A 119 12.70 -5.18 -2.53
N VAL A 120 12.33 -6.36 -2.95
CA VAL A 120 13.29 -7.47 -3.04
C VAL A 120 14.04 -7.34 -4.35
N GLU A 121 15.34 -7.13 -4.23
CA GLU A 121 16.29 -7.12 -5.34
C GLU A 121 17.14 -8.38 -5.28
N HIS A 122 16.88 -9.30 -6.19
CA HIS A 122 17.65 -10.52 -6.37
C HIS A 122 18.42 -10.44 -7.72
N SER A 123 19.44 -11.24 -7.91
CA SER A 123 20.25 -11.22 -9.14
C SER A 123 19.42 -11.42 -10.43
N VAL A 124 18.33 -12.22 -10.34
CA VAL A 124 17.46 -12.59 -11.47
C VAL A 124 16.05 -12.04 -11.31
N TYR A 125 15.55 -11.86 -10.10
CA TYR A 125 14.16 -11.51 -9.83
C TYR A 125 14.04 -10.28 -8.96
N ASP A 126 13.13 -9.37 -9.30
CA ASP A 126 12.72 -8.28 -8.40
C ASP A 126 11.25 -8.47 -8.05
N ILE A 127 10.88 -8.20 -6.79
CA ILE A 127 9.50 -8.29 -6.32
C ILE A 127 9.18 -7.04 -5.52
N TRP A 128 8.01 -6.44 -5.78
CA TRP A 128 7.50 -5.30 -5.03
C TRP A 128 6.00 -5.39 -4.82
N LEU A 129 5.54 -4.79 -3.73
CA LEU A 129 4.13 -4.66 -3.39
C LEU A 129 3.47 -3.60 -4.28
N ILE A 130 2.26 -3.88 -4.78
CA ILE A 130 1.44 -2.88 -5.50
C ILE A 130 0.13 -2.58 -4.81
N ASN A 131 -0.47 -3.54 -4.10
CA ASN A 131 -1.75 -3.33 -3.42
C ASN A 131 -2.02 -4.35 -2.31
N CYS A 132 -3.02 -4.05 -1.48
CA CYS A 132 -3.72 -4.99 -0.60
C CYS A 132 -5.19 -5.02 -0.98
N ARG A 133 -5.81 -6.19 -1.06
CA ARG A 133 -7.20 -6.38 -1.48
C ARG A 133 -7.98 -7.21 -0.48
N LYS A 134 -9.30 -6.98 -0.43
CA LYS A 134 -10.27 -7.82 0.30
C LYS A 134 -10.82 -8.94 -0.58
N SER A 135 -10.76 -8.78 -1.90
CA SER A 135 -11.29 -9.70 -2.89
C SER A 135 -10.22 -10.15 -3.88
N THR A 136 -10.32 -11.38 -4.35
CA THR A 136 -9.46 -11.96 -5.39
C THR A 136 -10.22 -13.02 -6.16
N SER A 137 -9.78 -13.33 -7.38
CA SER A 137 -10.26 -14.47 -8.19
C SER A 137 -9.49 -15.75 -7.88
N VAL A 138 -8.38 -15.66 -7.16
CA VAL A 138 -7.58 -16.83 -6.79
C VAL A 138 -8.34 -17.66 -5.75
N PRO A 139 -8.50 -18.98 -5.94
CA PRO A 139 -9.13 -19.85 -4.94
C PRO A 139 -8.41 -19.77 -3.60
N GLN A 140 -9.20 -19.80 -2.52
CA GLN A 140 -8.65 -19.77 -1.17
C GLN A 140 -7.89 -21.08 -0.88
N PRO A 141 -6.67 -21.00 -0.33
CA PRO A 141 -5.92 -22.19 0.03
C PRO A 141 -6.61 -22.97 1.16
N GLU A 142 -6.43 -24.30 1.15
CA GLU A 142 -6.97 -25.17 2.20
C GLU A 142 -6.41 -24.78 3.58
N GLY A 143 -7.31 -24.68 4.56
CA GLY A 143 -6.92 -24.35 5.93
C GLY A 143 -6.57 -22.86 6.17
N TYR A 144 -6.88 -21.98 5.24
CA TYR A 144 -6.66 -20.54 5.43
C TYR A 144 -7.40 -20.02 6.67
N ALA A 145 -6.66 -19.44 7.61
CA ALA A 145 -7.17 -18.90 8.87
C ALA A 145 -7.04 -17.35 8.95
N GLY A 146 -6.73 -16.69 7.85
CA GLY A 146 -6.56 -15.25 7.78
C GLY A 146 -7.89 -14.46 7.76
N PRO A 147 -7.85 -13.16 7.46
CA PRO A 147 -9.04 -12.31 7.32
C PRO A 147 -10.00 -12.84 6.24
N ALA A 148 -11.31 -12.56 6.40
CA ALA A 148 -12.32 -12.96 5.41
C ALA A 148 -12.01 -12.41 4.01
N VAL A 149 -12.23 -13.24 3.00
CA VAL A 149 -11.95 -12.95 1.58
C VAL A 149 -13.25 -12.93 0.80
N ASP A 150 -13.45 -11.91 0.00
CA ASP A 150 -14.52 -11.85 -0.99
C ASP A 150 -13.98 -12.48 -2.29
N ILE A 151 -14.34 -13.75 -2.56
CA ILE A 151 -13.95 -14.39 -3.81
C ILE A 151 -14.86 -13.86 -4.91
N VAL A 152 -14.29 -13.10 -5.83
CA VAL A 152 -14.94 -12.71 -7.07
C VAL A 152 -14.61 -13.77 -8.11
N ALA A 153 -15.62 -14.58 -8.51
CA ALA A 153 -15.45 -15.39 -9.70
C ALA A 153 -15.10 -14.43 -10.85
N GLU A 154 -14.04 -14.74 -11.61
CA GLU A 154 -13.91 -14.14 -12.93
C GLU A 154 -15.12 -14.64 -13.73
N THR A 155 -16.21 -13.86 -13.71
CA THR A 155 -17.14 -13.95 -14.81
C THR A 155 -16.34 -13.49 -16.01
N ASP A 156 -16.22 -14.38 -17.02
CA ASP A 156 -15.87 -14.00 -18.37
C ASP A 156 -16.92 -12.98 -18.87
N ASP A 157 -16.90 -11.76 -18.30
CA ASP A 157 -17.50 -10.58 -18.87
C ASP A 157 -16.59 -10.12 -20.03
N LEU A 158 -16.43 -11.02 -21.02
CA LEU A 158 -16.22 -10.64 -22.41
C LEU A 158 -17.54 -10.08 -23.00
N ALA A 159 -18.45 -9.60 -22.14
CA ALA A 159 -19.65 -8.90 -22.53
C ALA A 159 -19.49 -7.42 -22.17
N GLY A 160 -18.95 -6.65 -23.13
CA GLY A 160 -19.30 -5.25 -23.24
C GLY A 160 -18.38 -4.25 -22.58
N ASP A 161 -17.10 -4.22 -22.93
CA ASP A 161 -16.57 -2.97 -23.42
C ASP A 161 -16.46 -3.13 -24.94
N ASP A 162 -17.42 -2.53 -25.63
CA ASP A 162 -17.28 -2.12 -27.01
C ASP A 162 -16.04 -1.20 -27.11
N PHE A 163 -14.88 -1.80 -26.98
CA PHE A 163 -13.71 -1.26 -27.61
C PHE A 163 -13.95 -1.45 -29.10
N VAL A 164 -14.76 -0.53 -29.64
CA VAL A 164 -14.84 -0.29 -31.06
C VAL A 164 -13.42 -0.02 -31.50
N ALA A 165 -12.72 -1.10 -31.86
CA ALA A 165 -11.48 -1.04 -32.61
C ALA A 165 -11.79 -0.53 -34.05
N SER A 166 -12.45 0.63 -34.11
CA SER A 166 -12.51 1.50 -35.29
C SER A 166 -11.57 2.68 -35.10
N GLY A 167 -10.43 2.41 -34.52
CA GLY A 167 -9.26 3.24 -34.60
C GLY A 167 -8.43 2.80 -35.78
N GLU A 168 -8.96 2.94 -36.99
CA GLU A 168 -8.16 3.16 -38.18
C GLU A 168 -7.22 4.32 -37.84
N ILE A 169 -5.96 4.01 -37.54
CA ILE A 169 -4.91 5.00 -37.31
C ILE A 169 -4.84 5.81 -38.62
N PRO A 170 -5.19 7.11 -38.63
CA PRO A 170 -5.12 7.88 -39.88
C PRO A 170 -3.65 7.94 -40.27
N LEU A 171 -3.30 7.24 -41.33
CA LEU A 171 -2.00 7.36 -41.97
C LEU A 171 -1.77 8.84 -42.30
N PRO A 172 -0.60 9.41 -41.98
CA PRO A 172 -0.27 10.77 -42.35
C PRO A 172 -0.45 10.95 -43.83
N ARG A 173 -1.34 11.85 -44.26
CA ARG A 173 -1.53 12.18 -45.67
C ARG A 173 -0.21 12.63 -46.26
N PRO A 174 0.23 12.07 -47.41
CA PRO A 174 1.42 12.54 -48.08
C PRO A 174 1.26 14.01 -48.41
N LYS A 175 2.20 14.86 -47.99
CA LYS A 175 2.26 16.27 -48.36
C LYS A 175 2.39 16.31 -49.89
N VAL A 176 1.32 16.74 -50.54
CA VAL A 176 1.37 17.10 -51.97
C VAL A 176 2.27 18.31 -52.07
N LEU A 177 3.45 18.14 -52.60
CA LEU A 177 4.34 19.21 -52.98
C LEU A 177 3.60 20.00 -54.08
N ALA A 178 3.15 21.20 -53.78
CA ALA A 178 2.65 22.12 -54.78
C ALA A 178 3.75 22.41 -55.79
N LYS A 179 3.54 22.03 -57.05
CA LYS A 179 4.40 22.43 -58.16
C LYS A 179 4.37 23.96 -58.26
N LEU A 180 5.51 24.57 -58.05
CA LEU A 180 5.76 25.97 -58.46
C LEU A 180 5.76 25.99 -60.01
N GLN A 181 4.80 26.71 -60.56
CA GLN A 181 4.88 27.27 -61.91
C GLN A 181 5.32 28.73 -61.78
#